data_81d2b62d6f292ffd63a2ca09ccfb9fa8
#
_entry.id   81d2b62d6f292ffd63a2ca09ccfb9fa8
#
_cell.length_a   1.000
_cell.length_b   1.000
_cell.length_c   1.000
_cell.angle_alpha   90.00
_cell.angle_beta   90.00
_cell.angle_gamma   90.00
#
_symmetry.space_group_name_H-M   'P 1'
#
loop_
_entity.id
_entity.type
_entity.pdbx_description
1 polymer ?
#
loop_
_entity_poly.entity_id
_entity_poly.type
_entity_poly.pdbx_seq_one_letter_code
_entity_poly.pdbx_strand_id
1 'polypeptide(L)'
;IGIDFSLFNNRVYGSFNYFNRKQQDLLGNYKVSVPPYLFDETFVNVGTMKNTGFEFDINVKAVTTKDFSYDFNVVGATMSNKFVDFSNSQYVGQDYYDVAGTSDPYPYYYLQRIQKGKSIGNFYMWKYAGHTTDGEWLVYDKDGDIIRASQASDADRQKVGNGMPKFTMSTSQNFRYRNFDLSLFFRGAFGYDIFNIHD
;
A
#
# COMPACT_ATOMS: atom_id res chain seq x y z
N ILE A 1 -17.66 11.08 -5.15
CA ILE A 1 -18.63 12.01 -4.50
C ILE A 1 -17.80 12.93 -3.65
N GLY A 2 -18.03 14.24 -3.79
CA GLY A 2 -17.30 15.25 -3.05
C GLY A 2 -18.22 16.32 -2.49
N ILE A 3 -17.75 16.99 -1.45
CA ILE A 3 -18.37 18.14 -0.84
C ILE A 3 -17.31 19.21 -0.67
N ASP A 4 -17.57 20.38 -1.25
CA ASP A 4 -16.78 21.59 -1.01
C ASP A 4 -17.50 22.46 0.02
N PHE A 5 -16.77 23.05 0.91
CA PHE A 5 -17.32 23.88 1.96
C PHE A 5 -16.52 25.16 2.17
N SER A 6 -17.20 26.19 2.63
CA SER A 6 -16.59 27.44 3.08
C SER A 6 -17.38 28.01 4.25
N LEU A 7 -16.67 28.25 5.33
CA LEU A 7 -17.23 28.68 6.62
C LEU A 7 -16.56 29.95 7.11
N PHE A 8 -17.25 30.70 7.98
CA PHE A 8 -16.74 31.88 8.65
C PHE A 8 -16.16 32.94 7.69
N ASN A 9 -16.90 33.30 6.65
CA ASN A 9 -16.45 34.24 5.59
C ASN A 9 -15.12 33.80 4.94
N ASN A 10 -15.04 32.54 4.51
CA ASN A 10 -13.85 31.95 3.88
C ASN A 10 -12.62 31.87 4.81
N ARG A 11 -12.81 31.85 6.12
CA ARG A 11 -11.70 31.59 7.06
C ARG A 11 -11.34 30.10 7.14
N VAL A 12 -12.33 29.22 6.99
CA VAL A 12 -12.13 27.78 6.91
C VAL A 12 -12.82 27.29 5.63
N TYR A 13 -12.06 26.70 4.72
CA TYR A 13 -12.59 26.19 3.48
C TYR A 13 -11.82 24.95 3.03
N GLY A 14 -12.47 24.13 2.22
CA GLY A 14 -11.85 22.90 1.75
C GLY A 14 -12.81 21.95 1.08
N SER A 15 -12.38 20.72 0.95
CA SER A 15 -13.16 19.64 0.36
C SER A 15 -13.00 18.33 1.09
N PHE A 16 -14.04 17.51 1.04
CA PHE A 16 -14.02 16.09 1.38
C PHE A 16 -14.50 15.28 0.19
N ASN A 17 -13.71 14.30 -0.23
CA ASN A 17 -13.99 13.47 -1.38
C ASN A 17 -13.95 12.00 -1.00
N TYR A 18 -14.92 11.24 -1.46
CA TYR A 18 -14.92 9.79 -1.47
C TYR A 18 -14.74 9.31 -2.91
N PHE A 19 -13.78 8.44 -3.14
CA PHE A 19 -13.58 7.81 -4.43
C PHE A 19 -13.75 6.30 -4.37
N ASN A 20 -14.26 5.75 -5.46
CA ASN A 20 -14.39 4.32 -5.68
C ASN A 20 -14.10 4.07 -7.17
N ARG A 21 -12.90 3.58 -7.45
CA ARG A 21 -12.40 3.35 -8.81
C ARG A 21 -12.22 1.86 -9.04
N LYS A 22 -12.76 1.36 -10.14
CA LYS A 22 -12.53 0.02 -10.64
C LYS A 22 -11.72 0.12 -11.93
N GLN A 23 -10.57 -0.51 -11.96
CA GLN A 23 -9.73 -0.65 -13.14
C GLN A 23 -9.86 -2.09 -13.63
N GLN A 24 -10.18 -2.25 -14.90
CA GLN A 24 -10.32 -3.55 -15.56
C GLN A 24 -9.24 -3.68 -16.65
N ASP A 25 -9.03 -4.88 -17.11
CA ASP A 25 -8.11 -5.18 -18.19
C ASP A 25 -6.65 -4.75 -17.89
N LEU A 26 -6.25 -4.90 -16.62
CA LEU A 26 -4.86 -4.67 -16.22
C LEU A 26 -3.96 -5.66 -16.92
N LEU A 27 -2.89 -5.16 -17.50
CA LEU A 27 -1.90 -5.95 -18.20
C LEU A 27 -1.00 -6.67 -17.20
N GLY A 28 -0.75 -7.95 -17.42
CA GLY A 28 0.12 -8.75 -16.57
C GLY A 28 0.49 -10.10 -17.18
N ASN A 29 1.51 -10.73 -16.62
CA ASN A 29 1.90 -12.11 -16.97
C ASN A 29 0.87 -13.08 -16.42
N TYR A 30 0.47 -14.02 -17.26
CA TYR A 30 -0.50 -15.06 -16.95
C TYR A 30 0.06 -16.42 -17.32
N LYS A 31 -0.03 -17.38 -16.39
CA LYS A 31 0.39 -18.75 -16.64
C LYS A 31 -0.54 -19.44 -17.62
N VAL A 32 0.03 -20.07 -18.62
CA VAL A 32 -0.69 -20.81 -19.66
C VAL A 32 -0.09 -22.21 -19.83
N SER A 33 -0.89 -23.11 -20.41
CA SER A 33 -0.45 -24.47 -20.67
C SER A 33 0.52 -24.53 -21.85
N VAL A 34 1.56 -25.33 -21.72
CA VAL A 34 2.48 -25.68 -22.81
C VAL A 34 2.30 -27.17 -23.11
N PRO A 35 1.84 -27.57 -24.29
CA PRO A 35 1.25 -26.77 -25.37
C PRO A 35 -0.19 -26.32 -25.06
N PRO A 36 -0.83 -25.44 -25.84
CA PRO A 36 -0.43 -24.99 -27.18
C PRO A 36 0.47 -23.77 -27.22
N TYR A 37 0.73 -23.12 -26.08
CA TYR A 37 1.61 -21.97 -26.02
C TYR A 37 3.07 -22.40 -26.06
N LEU A 38 3.96 -21.53 -26.61
CA LEU A 38 5.40 -21.79 -26.69
C LEU A 38 6.11 -21.59 -25.35
N PHE A 39 5.54 -20.75 -24.47
CA PHE A 39 6.06 -20.43 -23.14
C PHE A 39 4.97 -20.67 -22.13
N ASP A 40 5.33 -20.90 -20.88
CA ASP A 40 4.41 -21.13 -19.76
C ASP A 40 3.75 -19.85 -19.23
N GLU A 41 4.16 -18.69 -19.73
CA GLU A 41 3.56 -17.39 -19.42
C GLU A 41 3.25 -16.59 -20.68
N THR A 42 2.17 -15.83 -20.65
CA THR A 42 1.81 -14.86 -21.69
C THR A 42 1.35 -13.55 -21.07
N PHE A 43 1.59 -12.45 -21.78
CA PHE A 43 1.25 -11.11 -21.33
C PHE A 43 -0.12 -10.72 -21.85
N VAL A 44 -1.10 -10.58 -20.96
CA VAL A 44 -2.52 -10.40 -21.33
C VAL A 44 -3.24 -9.41 -20.41
N ASN A 45 -4.36 -8.90 -20.89
CA ASN A 45 -5.23 -7.98 -20.16
C ASN A 45 -6.27 -8.76 -19.35
N VAL A 46 -5.97 -9.11 -18.12
CA VAL A 46 -6.86 -9.97 -17.30
C VAL A 46 -7.12 -9.45 -15.89
N GLY A 47 -6.36 -8.45 -15.43
CA GLY A 47 -6.45 -7.98 -14.06
C GLY A 47 -7.63 -7.04 -13.82
N THR A 48 -8.28 -7.18 -12.69
CA THR A 48 -9.23 -6.18 -12.17
C THR A 48 -8.82 -5.74 -10.79
N MET A 49 -8.67 -4.44 -10.60
CA MET A 49 -8.34 -3.82 -9.31
C MET A 49 -9.40 -2.81 -8.90
N LYS A 50 -9.68 -2.74 -7.61
CA LYS A 50 -10.56 -1.74 -7.01
C LYS A 50 -9.78 -0.90 -6.01
N ASN A 51 -9.93 0.43 -6.12
CA ASN A 51 -9.36 1.40 -5.17
C ASN A 51 -10.50 2.23 -4.59
N THR A 52 -10.52 2.33 -3.26
CA THR A 52 -11.50 3.15 -2.53
C THR A 52 -10.78 3.96 -1.47
N GLY A 53 -11.28 5.15 -1.18
CA GLY A 53 -10.70 5.96 -0.13
C GLY A 53 -11.42 7.28 0.05
N PHE A 54 -10.91 8.02 1.03
CA PHE A 54 -11.32 9.38 1.33
C PHE A 54 -10.14 10.31 1.14
N GLU A 55 -10.39 11.48 0.61
CA GLU A 55 -9.44 12.57 0.47
C GLU A 55 -10.04 13.81 1.10
N PHE A 56 -9.23 14.59 1.77
CA PHE A 56 -9.64 15.89 2.27
C PHE A 56 -8.54 16.93 2.09
N ASP A 57 -8.98 18.15 1.88
CA ASP A 57 -8.16 19.36 1.86
C ASP A 57 -8.86 20.39 2.74
N ILE A 58 -8.17 20.90 3.74
CA ILE A 58 -8.69 21.91 4.68
C ILE A 58 -7.72 23.05 4.75
N ASN A 59 -8.19 24.24 4.46
CA ASN A 59 -7.45 25.49 4.51
C ASN A 59 -8.02 26.37 5.61
N VAL A 60 -7.15 26.91 6.45
CA VAL A 60 -7.54 27.75 7.59
C VAL A 60 -6.73 29.04 7.62
N LYS A 61 -7.41 30.18 7.58
CA LYS A 61 -6.87 31.50 7.91
C LYS A 61 -7.04 31.73 9.40
N ALA A 62 -6.08 31.22 10.19
CA ALA A 62 -6.23 31.17 11.64
C ALA A 62 -6.16 32.54 12.27
N VAL A 63 -5.18 33.35 11.88
CA VAL A 63 -4.97 34.70 12.38
C VAL A 63 -4.68 35.66 11.22
N THR A 64 -5.32 36.82 11.23
CA THR A 64 -5.02 37.91 10.28
C THR A 64 -5.14 39.22 11.02
N THR A 65 -4.00 39.85 11.27
CA THR A 65 -3.87 41.19 11.89
C THR A 65 -3.04 42.10 10.96
N LYS A 66 -2.83 43.34 11.34
CA LYS A 66 -2.02 44.29 10.59
C LYS A 66 -0.56 43.83 10.43
N ASP A 67 0.02 43.29 11.50
CA ASP A 67 1.45 42.95 11.56
C ASP A 67 1.71 41.42 11.58
N PHE A 68 0.68 40.60 11.75
CA PHE A 68 0.83 39.14 11.85
C PHE A 68 -0.30 38.40 11.11
N SER A 69 0.06 37.41 10.31
CA SER A 69 -0.86 36.42 9.80
C SER A 69 -0.31 35.01 10.00
N TYR A 70 -1.25 34.09 10.18
CA TYR A 70 -0.98 32.67 10.23
C TYR A 70 -2.08 31.92 9.48
N ASP A 71 -1.65 31.22 8.45
CA ASP A 71 -2.50 30.35 7.64
C ASP A 71 -1.93 28.94 7.65
N PHE A 72 -2.79 27.94 7.67
CA PHE A 72 -2.34 26.58 7.48
C PHE A 72 -3.28 25.80 6.55
N ASN A 73 -2.69 24.81 5.90
CA ASN A 73 -3.40 23.83 5.08
C ASN A 73 -3.10 22.42 5.61
N VAL A 74 -4.09 21.56 5.60
CA VAL A 74 -3.96 20.12 5.89
C VAL A 74 -4.61 19.35 4.78
N VAL A 75 -3.84 18.46 4.14
CA VAL A 75 -4.31 17.54 3.10
C VAL A 75 -4.09 16.12 3.60
N GLY A 76 -5.08 15.27 3.44
CA GLY A 76 -4.94 13.87 3.83
C GLY A 76 -5.73 12.95 2.91
N ALA A 77 -5.26 11.69 2.84
CA ALA A 77 -5.91 10.66 2.07
C ALA A 77 -5.81 9.29 2.75
N THR A 78 -6.92 8.56 2.74
CA THR A 78 -6.92 7.12 3.02
C THR A 78 -7.04 6.37 1.71
N MET A 79 -6.41 5.19 1.61
CA MET A 79 -6.53 4.35 0.44
C MET A 79 -6.64 2.89 0.84
N SER A 80 -7.67 2.22 0.33
CA SER A 80 -7.82 0.78 0.37
C SER A 80 -7.82 0.27 -1.07
N ASN A 81 -6.90 -0.62 -1.38
CA ASN A 81 -6.84 -1.29 -2.67
C ASN A 81 -7.21 -2.76 -2.53
N LYS A 82 -7.76 -3.33 -3.58
CA LYS A 82 -8.09 -4.75 -3.64
C LYS A 82 -7.92 -5.26 -5.06
N PHE A 83 -7.12 -6.31 -5.21
CA PHE A 83 -7.08 -7.04 -6.46
C PHE A 83 -8.30 -7.95 -6.52
N VAL A 84 -9.21 -7.68 -7.46
CA VAL A 84 -10.54 -8.32 -7.48
C VAL A 84 -10.48 -9.67 -8.18
N ASP A 85 -9.87 -9.71 -9.36
CA ASP A 85 -9.82 -10.90 -10.20
C ASP A 85 -8.60 -10.91 -11.13
N PHE A 86 -8.15 -12.13 -11.47
CA PHE A 86 -7.11 -12.43 -12.46
C PHE A 86 -7.68 -13.11 -13.68
N SER A 87 -8.98 -13.27 -13.80
CA SER A 87 -9.60 -14.04 -14.85
C SER A 87 -10.40 -13.20 -15.83
N ASN A 88 -10.51 -13.68 -17.05
CA ASN A 88 -11.46 -13.26 -18.05
C ASN A 88 -12.07 -14.50 -18.72
N SER A 89 -12.79 -14.35 -19.84
CA SER A 89 -13.43 -15.47 -20.54
C SER A 89 -12.45 -16.49 -21.14
N GLN A 90 -11.18 -16.11 -21.34
CA GLN A 90 -10.16 -16.96 -21.95
C GLN A 90 -9.17 -17.52 -20.91
N TYR A 91 -8.96 -16.81 -19.81
CA TYR A 91 -7.94 -17.11 -18.80
C TYR A 91 -8.58 -17.25 -17.43
N VAL A 92 -8.71 -18.48 -16.96
CA VAL A 92 -9.36 -18.81 -15.68
C VAL A 92 -8.43 -19.67 -14.84
N GLY A 93 -8.40 -19.42 -13.53
CA GLY A 93 -7.77 -20.29 -12.55
C GLY A 93 -6.50 -19.80 -11.88
N GLN A 94 -6.07 -18.56 -12.13
CA GLN A 94 -4.96 -17.97 -11.37
C GLN A 94 -5.48 -17.22 -10.16
N ASP A 95 -5.10 -17.63 -8.94
CA ASP A 95 -5.55 -17.01 -7.70
C ASP A 95 -4.52 -16.02 -7.12
N TYR A 96 -3.25 -16.18 -7.49
CA TYR A 96 -2.17 -15.29 -7.05
C TYR A 96 -0.97 -15.35 -7.99
N TYR A 97 -0.09 -14.36 -7.88
CA TYR A 97 1.28 -14.40 -8.37
C TYR A 97 2.21 -13.66 -7.42
N ASP A 98 3.46 -14.12 -7.36
CA ASP A 98 4.50 -13.56 -6.50
C ASP A 98 5.29 -12.51 -7.26
N VAL A 99 5.65 -11.42 -6.55
CA VAL A 99 6.34 -10.24 -7.10
C VAL A 99 7.41 -9.74 -6.13
N ALA A 100 8.19 -8.75 -6.56
CA ALA A 100 9.23 -8.10 -5.78
C ALA A 100 10.28 -9.12 -5.29
N GLY A 101 10.97 -9.75 -6.25
CA GLY A 101 12.06 -10.65 -5.96
C GLY A 101 13.27 -9.93 -5.37
N THR A 102 13.98 -10.60 -4.47
CA THR A 102 15.32 -10.20 -4.02
C THR A 102 16.33 -10.45 -5.14
N SER A 103 17.47 -9.74 -5.09
CA SER A 103 18.59 -9.90 -6.02
C SER A 103 19.91 -10.03 -5.26
N ASP A 104 21.00 -10.33 -5.96
CA ASP A 104 22.32 -10.40 -5.37
C ASP A 104 22.62 -9.24 -4.41
N PRO A 105 23.31 -9.50 -3.28
CA PRO A 105 23.95 -10.77 -2.86
C PRO A 105 23.01 -11.76 -2.15
N TYR A 106 21.74 -11.50 -2.08
CA TYR A 106 20.76 -12.34 -1.39
C TYR A 106 20.21 -13.42 -2.32
N PRO A 107 19.82 -14.59 -1.79
CA PRO A 107 19.11 -15.59 -2.57
C PRO A 107 17.83 -15.02 -3.18
N TYR A 108 17.52 -15.40 -4.41
CA TYR A 108 16.31 -14.95 -5.07
C TYR A 108 15.06 -15.46 -4.34
N TYR A 109 14.27 -14.52 -3.84
CA TYR A 109 13.06 -14.81 -3.07
C TYR A 109 11.99 -13.77 -3.37
N TYR A 110 10.76 -14.20 -3.60
CA TYR A 110 9.64 -13.29 -3.75
C TYR A 110 9.16 -12.82 -2.38
N LEU A 111 9.15 -11.51 -2.17
CA LEU A 111 8.78 -10.88 -0.91
C LEU A 111 7.29 -10.57 -0.82
N GLN A 112 6.63 -10.36 -1.95
CA GLN A 112 5.25 -9.94 -2.00
C GLN A 112 4.41 -10.90 -2.84
N ARG A 113 3.13 -11.01 -2.47
CA ARG A 113 2.12 -11.77 -3.20
C ARG A 113 0.93 -10.89 -3.53
N ILE A 114 0.57 -10.83 -4.81
CA ILE A 114 -0.70 -10.29 -5.28
C ILE A 114 -1.69 -11.44 -5.35
N GLN A 115 -2.77 -11.35 -4.57
CA GLN A 115 -3.73 -12.43 -4.41
C GLN A 115 -5.15 -11.93 -4.63
N LYS A 116 -5.97 -12.75 -5.29
CA LYS A 116 -7.39 -12.48 -5.50
C LYS A 116 -8.10 -12.15 -4.19
N GLY A 117 -8.84 -11.06 -4.20
CA GLY A 117 -9.60 -10.60 -3.04
C GLY A 117 -8.78 -9.91 -1.95
N LYS A 118 -7.45 -9.78 -2.10
CA LYS A 118 -6.56 -9.15 -1.12
C LYS A 118 -6.00 -7.82 -1.62
N SER A 119 -5.43 -7.04 -0.70
CA SER A 119 -4.69 -5.83 -1.00
C SER A 119 -3.39 -6.15 -1.72
N ILE A 120 -2.96 -5.27 -2.62
CA ILE A 120 -1.59 -5.31 -3.18
C ILE A 120 -0.58 -4.85 -2.12
N GLY A 121 0.71 -5.14 -2.34
CA GLY A 121 1.78 -4.76 -1.43
C GLY A 121 1.87 -5.60 -0.16
N ASN A 122 1.14 -6.72 -0.08
CA ASN A 122 1.27 -7.64 1.05
C ASN A 122 2.63 -8.34 1.01
N PHE A 123 3.39 -8.23 2.10
CA PHE A 123 4.53 -9.09 2.36
C PHE A 123 4.02 -10.49 2.70
N TYR A 124 4.52 -11.48 1.96
CA TYR A 124 4.06 -12.86 2.04
C TYR A 124 5.26 -13.78 2.25
N MET A 125 5.55 -14.09 3.50
CA MET A 125 6.77 -14.76 3.95
C MET A 125 6.46 -15.68 5.13
N TRP A 126 7.45 -16.42 5.59
CA TRP A 126 7.38 -17.16 6.85
C TRP A 126 7.31 -16.18 8.02
N LYS A 127 6.35 -16.39 8.90
CA LYS A 127 6.18 -15.56 10.09
C LYS A 127 7.08 -16.05 11.21
N TYR A 128 8.00 -15.18 11.61
CA TYR A 128 8.96 -15.48 12.67
C TYR A 128 8.28 -15.74 14.02
N ALA A 129 8.74 -16.80 14.73
CA ALA A 129 8.22 -17.22 16.03
C ALA A 129 9.29 -17.28 17.14
N GLY A 130 10.57 -17.06 16.81
CA GLY A 130 11.68 -17.09 17.77
C GLY A 130 12.87 -17.89 17.27
N HIS A 131 13.73 -18.32 18.20
CA HIS A 131 14.88 -19.17 17.95
C HIS A 131 14.87 -20.37 18.89
N THR A 132 15.45 -21.46 18.44
CA THR A 132 15.80 -22.59 19.28
C THR A 132 17.03 -22.26 20.15
N THR A 133 17.34 -23.11 21.14
CA THR A 133 18.55 -22.96 21.99
C THR A 133 19.86 -23.08 21.18
N ASP A 134 19.82 -23.77 20.06
CA ASP A 134 20.94 -23.97 19.13
C ASP A 134 20.99 -22.90 18.01
N GLY A 135 20.12 -21.88 18.07
CA GLY A 135 20.15 -20.70 17.19
C GLY A 135 19.40 -20.87 15.87
N GLU A 136 18.68 -21.97 15.66
CA GLU A 136 17.85 -22.14 14.47
C GLU A 136 16.56 -21.31 14.58
N TRP A 137 16.13 -20.71 13.49
CA TRP A 137 14.90 -19.93 13.43
C TRP A 137 13.67 -20.81 13.57
N LEU A 138 12.72 -20.31 14.35
CA LEU A 138 11.37 -20.85 14.48
C LEU A 138 10.40 -19.98 13.71
N VAL A 139 9.45 -20.61 13.03
CA VAL A 139 8.41 -19.95 12.24
C VAL A 139 7.05 -20.58 12.54
N TYR A 140 6.00 -19.84 12.29
CA TYR A 140 4.65 -20.39 12.30
C TYR A 140 4.37 -21.07 10.97
N ASP A 141 3.82 -22.27 11.01
CA ASP A 141 3.28 -22.95 9.84
C ASP A 141 1.89 -22.40 9.45
N LYS A 142 1.28 -22.98 8.40
CA LYS A 142 -0.05 -22.60 7.90
C LYS A 142 -1.18 -22.83 8.91
N ASP A 143 -1.02 -23.73 9.86
CA ASP A 143 -2.00 -24.13 10.88
C ASP A 143 -1.80 -23.33 12.19
N GLY A 144 -0.72 -22.56 12.28
CA GLY A 144 -0.37 -21.71 13.42
C GLY A 144 0.54 -22.37 14.44
N ASP A 145 1.03 -23.55 14.15
CA ASP A 145 1.99 -24.27 14.99
C ASP A 145 3.41 -23.73 14.77
N ILE A 146 4.24 -23.80 15.83
CA ILE A 146 5.63 -23.37 15.77
C ILE A 146 6.50 -24.54 15.31
N ILE A 147 7.17 -24.36 14.18
CA ILE A 147 8.06 -25.33 13.57
C ILE A 147 9.45 -24.72 13.35
N ARG A 148 10.46 -25.56 13.13
CA ARG A 148 11.80 -25.12 12.70
C ARG A 148 11.74 -24.58 11.27
N ALA A 149 12.50 -23.53 10.97
CA ALA A 149 12.54 -22.97 9.61
C ALA A 149 13.02 -23.97 8.56
N SER A 150 13.89 -24.92 8.97
CA SER A 150 14.34 -26.04 8.12
C SER A 150 13.22 -27.02 7.70
N GLN A 151 12.10 -27.02 8.42
CA GLN A 151 10.92 -27.86 8.15
C GLN A 151 9.84 -27.11 7.38
N ALA A 152 9.95 -25.76 7.30
CA ALA A 152 8.96 -24.93 6.65
C ALA A 152 9.00 -25.08 5.13
N SER A 153 7.85 -24.97 4.52
CA SER A 153 7.61 -25.04 3.07
C SER A 153 7.02 -23.73 2.54
N ASP A 154 6.87 -23.63 1.24
CA ASP A 154 6.17 -22.49 0.61
C ASP A 154 4.69 -22.38 1.04
N ALA A 155 4.08 -23.50 1.44
CA ALA A 155 2.70 -23.53 1.94
C ALA A 155 2.53 -22.84 3.32
N ASP A 156 3.63 -22.69 4.07
CA ASP A 156 3.65 -22.07 5.39
C ASP A 156 3.87 -20.55 5.34
N ARG A 157 4.11 -20.03 4.12
CA ARG A 157 4.17 -18.58 3.91
C ARG A 157 2.81 -17.94 4.16
N GLN A 158 2.81 -16.81 4.83
CA GLN A 158 1.60 -16.08 5.18
C GLN A 158 1.82 -14.57 5.08
N LYS A 159 0.73 -13.82 5.11
CA LYS A 159 0.83 -12.36 5.14
C LYS A 159 1.44 -11.93 6.47
N VAL A 160 2.62 -11.28 6.42
CA VAL A 160 3.32 -10.76 7.59
C VAL A 160 3.27 -9.24 7.70
N GLY A 161 2.93 -8.54 6.64
CA GLY A 161 2.83 -7.09 6.62
C GLY A 161 2.26 -6.56 5.31
N ASN A 162 2.23 -5.23 5.18
CA ASN A 162 1.84 -4.56 3.94
C ASN A 162 2.62 -3.25 3.77
N GLY A 163 3.28 -3.08 2.63
CA GLY A 163 4.07 -1.90 2.30
C GLY A 163 3.27 -0.69 1.81
N MET A 164 1.94 -0.81 1.67
CA MET A 164 1.09 0.30 1.22
C MET A 164 0.58 1.10 2.41
N PRO A 165 0.85 2.42 2.49
CA PRO A 165 0.32 3.26 3.54
C PRO A 165 -1.21 3.24 3.55
N LYS A 166 -1.81 3.13 4.73
CA LYS A 166 -3.26 3.23 4.93
C LYS A 166 -3.74 4.67 4.95
N PHE A 167 -2.86 5.58 5.38
CA PHE A 167 -3.14 7.00 5.52
C PHE A 167 -1.90 7.81 5.17
N THR A 168 -2.08 8.88 4.39
CA THR A 168 -1.06 9.89 4.12
C THR A 168 -1.59 11.26 4.52
N MET A 169 -0.72 12.11 5.04
CA MET A 169 -1.09 13.46 5.42
C MET A 169 0.07 14.41 5.12
N SER A 170 -0.26 15.62 4.72
CA SER A 170 0.68 16.73 4.66
C SER A 170 0.05 18.00 5.24
N THR A 171 0.89 18.88 5.75
CA THR A 171 0.44 20.18 6.24
C THR A 171 1.47 21.24 5.88
N SER A 172 0.97 22.38 5.45
CA SER A 172 1.73 23.61 5.21
C SER A 172 1.36 24.62 6.27
N GLN A 173 2.34 25.22 6.91
CA GLN A 173 2.18 26.25 7.93
C GLN A 173 2.84 27.52 7.43
N ASN A 174 2.11 28.62 7.29
CA ASN A 174 2.62 29.88 6.78
C ASN A 174 2.42 30.95 7.83
N PHE A 175 3.53 31.54 8.25
CA PHE A 175 3.58 32.63 9.21
C PHE A 175 4.14 33.85 8.51
N ARG A 176 3.52 34.98 8.72
CA ARG A 176 4.05 36.28 8.33
C ARG A 176 4.00 37.24 9.50
N TYR A 177 5.14 37.83 9.80
CA TYR A 177 5.26 38.88 10.80
C TYR A 177 6.00 40.06 10.22
N ARG A 178 5.27 41.16 9.97
CA ARG A 178 5.80 42.38 9.31
C ARG A 178 6.47 42.01 7.97
N ASN A 179 7.81 42.09 7.90
CA ASN A 179 8.62 41.85 6.71
C ASN A 179 9.25 40.43 6.72
N PHE A 180 8.89 39.59 7.68
CA PHE A 180 9.40 38.23 7.78
C PHE A 180 8.30 37.24 7.41
N ASP A 181 8.64 36.27 6.55
CA ASP A 181 7.80 35.17 6.19
C ASP A 181 8.50 33.84 6.56
N LEU A 182 7.74 32.91 7.13
CA LEU A 182 8.20 31.55 7.44
C LEU A 182 7.17 30.55 6.93
N SER A 183 7.61 29.63 6.07
CA SER A 183 6.79 28.52 5.61
C SER A 183 7.42 27.20 6.04
N LEU A 184 6.61 26.33 6.66
CA LEU A 184 6.99 24.99 7.08
C LEU A 184 6.07 24.00 6.39
N PHE A 185 6.67 22.91 5.88
CA PHE A 185 5.93 21.82 5.25
C PHE A 185 6.29 20.49 5.92
N PHE A 186 5.26 19.75 6.30
CA PHE A 186 5.39 18.40 6.85
C PHE A 186 4.61 17.41 6.01
N ARG A 187 5.17 16.22 5.82
CA ARG A 187 4.51 15.11 5.14
C ARG A 187 4.75 13.82 5.93
N GLY A 188 3.71 13.01 6.05
CA GLY A 188 3.76 11.70 6.70
C GLY A 188 2.98 10.65 5.93
N ALA A 189 3.42 9.41 6.06
CA ALA A 189 2.72 8.21 5.62
C ALA A 189 2.65 7.25 6.81
N PHE A 190 1.50 6.61 7.00
CA PHE A 190 1.20 5.86 8.23
C PHE A 190 0.52 4.52 7.94
N GLY A 191 0.72 3.57 8.83
CA GLY A 191 0.05 2.27 8.82
C GLY A 191 0.53 1.36 7.70
N TYR A 192 1.84 1.34 7.44
CA TYR A 192 2.50 0.42 6.52
C TYR A 192 3.73 -0.19 7.18
N ASP A 193 4.22 -1.27 6.60
CA ASP A 193 5.41 -2.00 7.02
C ASP A 193 6.53 -1.79 6.00
N ILE A 194 7.77 -1.83 6.47
CA ILE A 194 8.97 -1.76 5.64
C ILE A 194 9.73 -3.07 5.83
N PHE A 195 10.08 -3.70 4.72
CA PHE A 195 10.99 -4.84 4.74
C PHE A 195 12.43 -4.33 4.84
N ASN A 196 13.14 -4.73 5.92
CA ASN A 196 14.55 -4.47 6.09
C ASN A 196 15.34 -5.72 5.67
N ILE A 197 16.14 -5.60 4.59
CA ILE A 197 16.92 -6.71 4.06
C ILE A 197 18.28 -6.89 4.76
N HIS A 198 18.67 -5.94 5.61
CA HIS A 198 20.00 -5.91 6.23
C HIS A 198 20.02 -6.44 7.68
N ASP A 199 18.88 -6.81 8.24
CA ASP A 199 18.78 -7.37 9.61
C ASP A 199 18.60 -8.88 9.59
#